data_22e6d7be5f63b518177cb2b12d70e38c
#
_entry.id   22e6d7be5f63b518177cb2b12d70e38c
#
_cell.length_a   1.000
_cell.length_b   1.000
_cell.length_c   1.000
_cell.angle_alpha   90.00
_cell.angle_beta   90.00
_cell.angle_gamma   90.00
#
_symmetry.space_group_name_H-M   'P 1'
#
loop_
_entity.id
_entity.type
_entity.pdbx_description
1 polymer ?
#
loop_
_entity_poly.entity_id
_entity_poly.type
_entity_poly.pdbx_seq_one_letter_code
_entity_poly.pdbx_strand_id
1 'polypeptide(L)'
;MFPGPNPRVAPHMLCRSAMVKIPRAIGAKKAEVYTLFKPDTNGWSDWVTRDDINATQNTSLKLTDNGNCRHGKFFGVKEFNWEKRVENNKVVALRLTGYDLVEKYNRPISQTIRKEILKDGTCIVCGSHSDLVVDHKNDLYNNPRVLDIKTQVVGDFQSLCNHCNLQKRQVSKVTRETKQRYPATKIPILAPFKVDFISGGFDYDDNDTNAMNGTFWYDPVEFMRHLRT
;
A
#
# COMPACT_ATOMS: atom_id res chain seq x y z
N MET A 1 -42.42 0.94 39.74
CA MET A 1 -41.67 0.30 38.69
C MET A 1 -40.21 0.79 38.82
N PHE A 2 -39.36 0.02 39.46
CA PHE A 2 -37.96 0.40 39.71
C PHE A 2 -37.09 -0.06 38.57
N PRO A 3 -36.11 0.72 38.10
CA PRO A 3 -35.16 0.27 37.07
C PRO A 3 -34.16 -0.74 37.69
N GLY A 4 -33.95 -1.84 36.98
CA GLY A 4 -33.03 -2.90 37.36
C GLY A 4 -31.56 -2.49 37.32
N PRO A 5 -30.65 -3.28 37.93
CA PRO A 5 -29.27 -2.94 38.13
C PRO A 5 -28.48 -3.05 36.82
N ASN A 6 -27.65 -2.03 36.60
CA ASN A 6 -26.66 -1.89 35.52
C ASN A 6 -25.66 -3.06 35.55
N PRO A 7 -25.39 -3.77 34.43
CA PRO A 7 -24.37 -4.82 34.40
C PRO A 7 -22.99 -4.21 34.63
N ARG A 8 -22.34 -4.63 35.69
CA ARG A 8 -20.96 -4.27 36.04
C ARG A 8 -20.01 -4.70 34.89
N VAL A 9 -19.34 -3.72 34.35
CA VAL A 9 -18.17 -3.96 33.46
C VAL A 9 -17.13 -4.73 34.29
N ALA A 10 -16.80 -5.94 33.84
CA ALA A 10 -15.78 -6.75 34.46
C ALA A 10 -14.41 -6.05 34.32
N PRO A 11 -13.56 -6.06 35.37
CA PRO A 11 -12.22 -5.50 35.25
C PRO A 11 -11.42 -6.33 34.24
N HIS A 12 -10.93 -5.66 33.20
CA HIS A 12 -9.96 -6.26 32.27
C HIS A 12 -8.77 -6.77 33.07
N MET A 13 -8.63 -8.08 33.15
CA MET A 13 -7.39 -8.73 33.58
C MET A 13 -6.24 -8.15 32.75
N LEU A 14 -5.35 -7.46 33.42
CA LEU A 14 -4.05 -7.04 32.91
C LEU A 14 -3.25 -8.31 32.59
N CYS A 15 -3.45 -8.86 31.40
CA CYS A 15 -2.54 -9.81 30.83
C CYS A 15 -1.23 -9.03 30.61
N ARG A 16 -0.17 -9.36 31.33
CA ARG A 16 1.17 -8.83 31.09
C ARG A 16 1.57 -9.24 29.68
N SER A 17 1.35 -8.37 28.70
CA SER A 17 1.74 -8.63 27.33
C SER A 17 3.26 -8.72 27.26
N ALA A 18 3.75 -9.80 26.68
CA ALA A 18 5.18 -10.02 26.46
C ALA A 18 5.71 -8.86 25.59
N MET A 19 6.66 -8.08 26.11
CA MET A 19 7.31 -7.02 25.34
C MET A 19 8.01 -7.63 24.13
N VAL A 20 7.77 -7.06 22.96
CA VAL A 20 8.48 -7.41 21.73
C VAL A 20 9.96 -7.08 21.92
N LYS A 21 10.86 -8.06 21.75
CA LYS A 21 12.29 -7.82 21.79
C LYS A 21 12.69 -6.96 20.60
N ILE A 22 13.31 -5.81 20.88
CA ILE A 22 13.83 -4.91 19.84
C ILE A 22 14.92 -5.65 19.04
N PRO A 23 14.80 -5.78 17.70
CA PRO A 23 15.83 -6.41 16.88
C PRO A 23 17.17 -5.65 16.96
N ARG A 24 18.32 -6.37 16.93
CA ARG A 24 19.67 -5.80 17.15
C ARG A 24 20.17 -4.78 16.11
N ALA A 25 19.48 -4.59 14.97
CA ALA A 25 19.91 -3.71 13.89
C ALA A 25 18.77 -2.79 13.43
N ILE A 26 18.29 -1.93 14.33
CA ILE A 26 17.25 -0.96 14.02
C ILE A 26 17.87 0.43 13.95
N GLY A 27 17.47 1.26 12.94
CA GLY A 27 17.83 2.66 12.90
C GLY A 27 17.39 3.40 14.17
N ALA A 28 18.17 4.38 14.64
CA ALA A 28 17.96 5.08 15.91
C ALA A 28 16.52 5.60 16.10
N LYS A 29 15.89 6.11 15.05
CA LYS A 29 14.50 6.59 15.08
C LYS A 29 13.48 5.49 15.37
N LYS A 30 13.67 4.33 14.78
CA LYS A 30 12.79 3.17 14.99
C LYS A 30 12.96 2.62 16.40
N ALA A 31 14.21 2.51 16.89
CA ALA A 31 14.50 2.10 18.25
C ALA A 31 13.83 3.00 19.29
N GLU A 32 13.81 4.32 19.05
CA GLU A 32 13.15 5.29 19.93
C GLU A 32 11.62 5.08 19.94
N VAL A 33 10.99 4.81 18.80
CA VAL A 33 9.55 4.50 18.74
C VAL A 33 9.23 3.25 19.55
N TYR A 34 10.01 2.17 19.45
CA TYR A 34 9.81 0.97 20.27
C TYR A 34 9.96 1.26 21.76
N THR A 35 10.93 2.07 22.14
CA THR A 35 11.18 2.44 23.55
C THR A 35 10.05 3.28 24.11
N LEU A 36 9.55 4.24 23.34
CA LEU A 36 8.55 5.22 23.75
C LEU A 36 7.14 4.65 23.75
N PHE A 37 6.75 3.97 22.67
CA PHE A 37 5.40 3.45 22.49
C PHE A 37 5.21 2.03 23.05
N LYS A 38 6.29 1.27 23.26
CA LYS A 38 6.27 -0.08 23.83
C LYS A 38 5.19 -0.98 23.22
N PRO A 39 5.21 -1.18 21.87
CA PRO A 39 4.17 -1.95 21.21
C PRO A 39 4.10 -3.38 21.76
N ASP A 40 2.89 -3.91 21.84
CA ASP A 40 2.65 -5.32 22.11
C ASP A 40 2.99 -6.21 20.90
N THR A 41 2.74 -7.51 21.02
CA THR A 41 3.01 -8.50 19.95
C THR A 41 2.21 -8.24 18.66
N ASN A 42 1.11 -7.51 18.75
CA ASN A 42 0.25 -7.14 17.62
C ASN A 42 0.55 -5.73 17.10
N GLY A 43 1.53 -5.04 17.67
CA GLY A 43 1.90 -3.68 17.28
C GLY A 43 1.01 -2.58 17.86
N TRP A 44 0.21 -2.87 18.90
CA TRP A 44 -0.61 -1.87 19.60
C TRP A 44 0.15 -1.22 20.75
N SER A 45 -0.15 0.05 21.04
CA SER A 45 0.40 0.77 22.20
C SER A 45 -0.68 1.54 22.95
N ASP A 46 -0.36 1.94 24.18
CA ASP A 46 -1.09 2.99 24.88
C ASP A 46 -0.85 4.35 24.20
N TRP A 47 -1.66 5.34 24.62
CA TRP A 47 -1.48 6.72 24.20
C TRP A 47 -0.19 7.30 24.79
N VAL A 48 0.64 7.88 23.94
CA VAL A 48 1.86 8.62 24.31
C VAL A 48 1.56 10.10 24.07
N THR A 49 1.76 10.92 25.09
CA THR A 49 1.46 12.34 25.04
C THR A 49 2.45 13.12 24.20
N ARG A 50 2.07 14.31 23.77
CA ARG A 50 2.96 15.25 23.07
C ARG A 50 4.21 15.58 23.91
N ASP A 51 4.03 15.73 25.22
CA ASP A 51 5.14 16.10 26.11
C ASP A 51 6.14 14.95 26.23
N ASP A 52 5.68 13.70 26.37
CA ASP A 52 6.53 12.51 26.36
C ASP A 52 7.33 12.38 25.06
N ILE A 53 6.66 12.62 23.92
CA ILE A 53 7.31 12.55 22.60
C ILE A 53 8.36 13.66 22.45
N ASN A 54 8.05 14.88 22.90
CA ASN A 54 8.96 16.01 22.81
C ASN A 54 10.14 15.92 23.80
N ALA A 55 9.98 15.17 24.88
CA ALA A 55 11.03 14.91 25.86
C ALA A 55 12.11 13.92 25.36
N THR A 56 11.87 13.24 24.22
CA THR A 56 12.85 12.30 23.65
C THR A 56 14.14 13.03 23.24
N GLN A 57 15.26 12.34 23.34
CA GLN A 57 16.56 12.88 22.88
C GLN A 57 16.63 12.97 21.36
N ASN A 58 15.92 12.12 20.65
CA ASN A 58 15.88 12.11 19.20
C ASN A 58 14.95 13.23 18.66
N THR A 59 15.54 14.34 18.24
CA THR A 59 14.84 15.52 17.73
C THR A 59 13.95 15.22 16.52
N SER A 60 14.22 14.12 15.79
CA SER A 60 13.40 13.70 14.64
C SER A 60 12.03 13.14 15.02
N LEU A 61 11.81 12.81 16.30
CA LEU A 61 10.53 12.32 16.82
C LEU A 61 9.69 13.43 17.45
N LYS A 62 10.24 14.63 17.68
CA LYS A 62 9.49 15.73 18.31
C LYS A 62 8.23 16.11 17.51
N LEU A 63 7.14 16.24 18.23
CA LEU A 63 5.86 16.78 17.74
C LEU A 63 5.93 18.33 17.78
N THR A 64 6.52 18.92 16.77
CA THR A 64 6.43 20.37 16.59
C THR A 64 5.28 20.73 15.65
N ASP A 65 4.87 22.00 15.61
CA ASP A 65 3.78 22.46 14.73
C ASP A 65 4.09 22.23 13.23
N ASN A 66 5.37 22.09 12.88
CA ASN A 66 5.87 21.69 11.56
C ASN A 66 6.58 20.33 11.57
N GLY A 67 6.42 19.55 12.64
CA GLY A 67 7.20 18.35 12.89
C GLY A 67 6.75 17.11 12.11
N ASN A 68 7.53 16.07 12.28
CA ASN A 68 7.40 14.78 11.60
C ASN A 68 6.07 14.06 11.84
N CYS A 69 5.27 14.50 12.83
CA CYS A 69 3.97 13.89 13.19
C CYS A 69 2.76 14.74 12.77
N ARG A 70 2.93 15.80 12.01
CA ARG A 70 1.83 16.67 11.57
C ARG A 70 0.68 15.91 10.91
N HIS A 71 0.98 14.82 10.24
CA HIS A 71 0.00 13.95 9.56
C HIS A 71 -0.37 12.69 10.36
N GLY A 72 0.02 12.60 11.63
CA GLY A 72 -0.28 11.44 12.47
C GLY A 72 0.56 10.21 12.22
N LYS A 73 1.72 10.36 11.58
CA LYS A 73 2.70 9.28 11.42
C LYS A 73 4.11 9.85 11.58
N PHE A 74 5.02 9.02 12.11
CA PHE A 74 6.43 9.35 12.09
C PHE A 74 7.06 9.03 10.74
N PHE A 75 7.71 10.00 10.14
CA PHE A 75 8.41 9.82 8.87
C PHE A 75 9.52 8.77 9.03
N GLY A 76 9.50 7.71 8.22
CA GLY A 76 10.49 6.64 8.23
C GLY A 76 10.22 5.47 9.19
N VAL A 77 9.12 5.49 9.96
CA VAL A 77 8.64 4.33 10.73
C VAL A 77 7.29 3.90 10.16
N LYS A 78 7.34 3.08 9.11
CA LYS A 78 6.18 2.73 8.29
C LYS A 78 5.48 1.45 8.71
N GLU A 79 6.07 0.71 9.64
CA GLU A 79 5.60 -0.61 10.04
C GLU A 79 4.36 -0.61 10.93
N PHE A 80 3.94 0.55 11.42
CA PHE A 80 2.78 0.68 12.30
C PHE A 80 1.70 1.56 11.69
N ASN A 81 0.45 1.20 11.97
CA ASN A 81 -0.67 2.12 11.86
C ASN A 81 -0.66 3.08 13.06
N TRP A 82 -1.02 4.32 12.80
CA TRP A 82 -0.96 5.40 13.77
C TRP A 82 -2.33 6.02 13.96
N GLU A 83 -2.70 6.27 15.20
CA GLU A 83 -3.86 7.08 15.56
C GLU A 83 -3.39 8.32 16.31
N LYS A 84 -4.06 9.45 16.06
CA LYS A 84 -3.76 10.74 16.67
C LYS A 84 -4.95 11.28 17.45
N ARG A 85 -4.69 11.85 18.61
CA ARG A 85 -5.65 12.70 19.33
C ARG A 85 -5.32 14.16 18.98
N VAL A 86 -6.36 14.92 18.62
CA VAL A 86 -6.23 16.32 18.23
C VAL A 86 -7.10 17.17 19.15
N GLU A 87 -6.51 18.22 19.72
CA GLU A 87 -7.19 19.24 20.52
C GLU A 87 -6.74 20.61 20.01
N ASN A 88 -7.69 21.52 19.82
CA ASN A 88 -7.42 22.88 19.30
C ASN A 88 -6.54 22.86 18.02
N ASN A 89 -6.83 21.98 17.08
CA ASN A 89 -6.08 21.76 15.83
C ASN A 89 -4.61 21.34 16.02
N LYS A 90 -4.22 20.89 17.21
CA LYS A 90 -2.87 20.39 17.50
C LYS A 90 -2.92 18.92 17.89
N VAL A 91 -1.95 18.14 17.41
CA VAL A 91 -1.79 16.75 17.85
C VAL A 91 -1.28 16.77 19.28
N VAL A 92 -2.05 16.21 20.21
CA VAL A 92 -1.73 16.17 21.65
C VAL A 92 -1.25 14.80 22.12
N ALA A 93 -1.61 13.73 21.40
CA ALA A 93 -1.12 12.39 21.67
C ALA A 93 -1.15 11.52 20.42
N LEU A 94 -0.32 10.46 20.40
CA LEU A 94 -0.29 9.42 19.38
C LEU A 94 -0.36 8.04 20.04
N ARG A 95 -0.87 7.05 19.31
CA ARG A 95 -0.71 5.64 19.64
C ARG A 95 -0.51 4.79 18.40
N LEU A 96 0.04 3.61 18.60
CA LEU A 96 0.09 2.56 17.58
C LEU A 96 -1.20 1.75 17.62
N THR A 97 -1.74 1.42 16.45
CA THR A 97 -2.98 0.65 16.30
C THR A 97 -2.76 -0.63 15.48
N GLY A 98 -1.62 -1.26 15.70
CA GLY A 98 -1.21 -2.48 15.03
C GLY A 98 -0.14 -2.25 13.97
N TYR A 99 0.37 -3.35 13.43
CA TYR A 99 1.34 -3.28 12.33
C TYR A 99 0.65 -2.78 11.06
N ASP A 100 1.31 -1.86 10.37
CA ASP A 100 0.89 -1.48 9.01
C ASP A 100 1.23 -2.61 8.05
N LEU A 101 0.22 -3.35 7.65
CA LEU A 101 0.35 -4.41 6.67
C LEU A 101 0.79 -3.92 5.28
N VAL A 102 0.91 -2.59 5.10
CA VAL A 102 1.41 -1.97 3.84
C VAL A 102 2.87 -2.34 3.55
N GLU A 103 3.67 -2.78 4.52
CA GLU A 103 4.95 -3.44 4.17
C GLU A 103 4.78 -4.71 3.33
N LYS A 104 3.63 -5.40 3.41
CA LYS A 104 3.26 -6.47 2.46
C LYS A 104 3.11 -5.98 1.03
N TYR A 105 2.97 -4.68 0.83
CA TYR A 105 2.75 -4.06 -0.47
C TYR A 105 3.97 -3.30 -1.00
N ASN A 106 5.13 -3.45 -0.37
CA ASN A 106 6.35 -3.00 -0.98
C ASN A 106 6.63 -3.90 -2.20
N ARG A 107 6.46 -3.32 -3.40
CA ARG A 107 6.68 -3.99 -4.67
C ARG A 107 7.97 -3.43 -5.29
N PRO A 108 9.14 -3.82 -4.76
CA PRO A 108 10.40 -3.34 -5.30
C PRO A 108 10.56 -3.81 -6.74
N ILE A 109 11.15 -2.97 -7.59
CA ILE A 109 11.49 -3.33 -8.96
C ILE A 109 13.00 -3.23 -9.09
N SER A 110 13.65 -4.28 -9.61
CA SER A 110 15.09 -4.31 -9.77
C SER A 110 15.57 -3.21 -10.71
N GLN A 111 16.76 -2.66 -10.46
CA GLN A 111 17.34 -1.60 -11.29
C GLN A 111 17.62 -2.06 -12.72
N THR A 112 17.95 -3.32 -12.91
CA THR A 112 18.16 -3.92 -14.24
C THR A 112 16.88 -3.90 -15.06
N ILE A 113 15.76 -4.33 -14.45
CA ILE A 113 14.43 -4.30 -15.09
C ILE A 113 14.01 -2.86 -15.38
N ARG A 114 14.23 -1.91 -14.44
CA ARG A 114 13.92 -0.50 -14.70
C ARG A 114 14.65 0.04 -15.93
N LYS A 115 15.93 -0.24 -16.05
CA LYS A 115 16.72 0.21 -17.20
C LYS A 115 16.20 -0.38 -18.51
N GLU A 116 15.88 -1.68 -18.52
CA GLU A 116 15.39 -2.35 -19.72
C GLU A 116 14.00 -1.87 -20.15
N ILE A 117 13.06 -1.76 -19.22
CA ILE A 117 11.68 -1.31 -19.49
C ILE A 117 11.62 0.16 -19.96
N LEU A 118 12.49 1.01 -19.43
CA LEU A 118 12.51 2.44 -19.78
C LEU A 118 13.42 2.75 -20.98
N LYS A 119 14.08 1.76 -21.56
CA LYS A 119 15.05 1.92 -22.67
C LYS A 119 14.43 2.61 -23.88
N ASP A 120 13.20 2.24 -24.25
CA ASP A 120 12.52 2.80 -25.41
C ASP A 120 11.94 4.20 -25.16
N GLY A 121 11.94 4.65 -23.91
CA GLY A 121 11.54 5.99 -23.51
C GLY A 121 10.11 6.36 -23.86
N THR A 122 9.18 5.38 -23.94
CA THR A 122 7.79 5.60 -24.36
C THR A 122 6.78 4.89 -23.43
N CYS A 123 5.63 5.53 -23.24
CA CYS A 123 4.47 4.89 -22.63
C CYS A 123 3.81 3.96 -23.65
N ILE A 124 3.65 2.68 -23.29
CA ILE A 124 3.08 1.68 -24.21
C ILE A 124 1.59 1.88 -24.51
N VAL A 125 0.89 2.72 -23.74
CA VAL A 125 -0.54 3.01 -23.91
C VAL A 125 -0.78 4.23 -24.80
N CYS A 126 -0.11 5.34 -24.51
CA CYS A 126 -0.39 6.63 -25.19
C CYS A 126 0.80 7.19 -25.99
N GLY A 127 1.95 6.52 -25.99
CA GLY A 127 3.15 6.97 -26.71
C GLY A 127 3.87 8.19 -26.07
N SER A 128 3.44 8.68 -24.91
CA SER A 128 4.10 9.79 -24.20
C SER A 128 5.53 9.44 -23.83
N HIS A 129 6.43 10.41 -23.95
CA HIS A 129 7.84 10.31 -23.53
C HIS A 129 8.10 10.95 -22.15
N SER A 130 7.08 11.55 -21.52
CA SER A 130 7.23 12.28 -20.26
C SER A 130 6.75 11.44 -19.07
N ASP A 131 7.40 11.67 -17.92
CA ASP A 131 6.99 11.12 -16.62
C ASP A 131 6.78 9.60 -16.62
N LEU A 132 7.72 8.88 -17.26
CA LEU A 132 7.64 7.43 -17.40
C LEU A 132 7.97 6.74 -16.08
N VAL A 133 7.16 5.75 -15.76
CA VAL A 133 7.33 4.86 -14.60
C VAL A 133 7.30 3.40 -15.06
N VAL A 134 8.02 2.56 -14.35
CA VAL A 134 7.89 1.10 -14.53
C VAL A 134 6.74 0.62 -13.66
N ASP A 135 5.80 -0.03 -14.29
CA ASP A 135 4.59 -0.56 -13.67
C ASP A 135 4.56 -2.09 -13.75
N HIS A 136 3.99 -2.74 -12.75
CA HIS A 136 3.75 -4.17 -12.77
C HIS A 136 2.53 -4.47 -13.64
N LYS A 137 2.65 -5.36 -14.64
CA LYS A 137 1.50 -5.78 -15.46
C LYS A 137 0.38 -6.31 -14.58
N ASN A 138 0.73 -7.19 -13.63
CA ASN A 138 -0.19 -7.70 -12.64
C ASN A 138 -0.21 -6.78 -11.40
N ASP A 139 -1.35 -6.14 -11.13
CA ASP A 139 -1.57 -5.28 -9.96
C ASP A 139 -1.94 -6.07 -8.69
N LEU A 140 -1.83 -7.40 -8.73
CA LEU A 140 -2.02 -8.24 -7.56
C LEU A 140 -0.77 -8.25 -6.69
N TYR A 141 -0.97 -8.43 -5.39
CA TYR A 141 0.09 -8.52 -4.39
C TYR A 141 0.30 -9.95 -3.90
N ASN A 142 -0.19 -10.92 -4.65
CA ASN A 142 -0.25 -12.33 -4.27
C ASN A 142 0.78 -13.21 -4.98
N ASN A 143 1.61 -12.65 -5.86
CA ASN A 143 2.63 -13.41 -6.60
C ASN A 143 4.03 -13.20 -6.00
N PRO A 144 4.53 -14.11 -5.14
CA PRO A 144 5.84 -13.99 -4.48
C PRO A 144 7.00 -13.85 -5.48
N ARG A 145 6.91 -14.49 -6.65
CA ARG A 145 7.94 -14.39 -7.69
C ARG A 145 8.11 -12.96 -8.21
N VAL A 146 7.02 -12.25 -8.40
CA VAL A 146 7.04 -10.85 -8.89
C VAL A 146 7.42 -9.88 -7.79
N LEU A 147 7.16 -10.24 -6.53
CA LEU A 147 7.48 -9.39 -5.37
C LEU A 147 8.95 -9.49 -4.95
N ASP A 148 9.66 -10.57 -5.30
CA ASP A 148 11.09 -10.73 -5.00
C ASP A 148 11.94 -10.25 -6.18
N ILE A 149 12.79 -9.25 -5.93
CA ILE A 149 13.69 -8.65 -6.94
C ILE A 149 14.65 -9.66 -7.61
N LYS A 150 14.89 -10.82 -6.97
CA LYS A 150 15.77 -11.86 -7.49
C LYS A 150 15.10 -12.77 -8.51
N THR A 151 13.78 -12.84 -8.49
CA THR A 151 12.98 -13.74 -9.35
C THR A 151 12.14 -13.01 -10.39
N GLN A 152 12.19 -11.68 -10.40
CA GLN A 152 11.52 -10.83 -11.39
C GLN A 152 12.07 -11.05 -12.80
N VAL A 153 11.19 -11.01 -13.79
CA VAL A 153 11.56 -11.01 -15.21
C VAL A 153 10.97 -9.78 -15.90
N VAL A 154 11.58 -9.33 -17.00
CA VAL A 154 11.16 -8.13 -17.76
C VAL A 154 9.68 -8.21 -18.17
N GLY A 155 9.22 -9.41 -18.57
CA GLY A 155 7.83 -9.66 -18.98
C GLY A 155 6.76 -9.36 -17.93
N ASP A 156 7.11 -9.21 -16.65
CA ASP A 156 6.18 -8.85 -15.57
C ASP A 156 5.88 -7.35 -15.50
N PHE A 157 6.61 -6.55 -16.28
CA PHE A 157 6.60 -5.09 -16.19
C PHE A 157 6.31 -4.41 -17.51
N GLN A 158 5.95 -3.14 -17.42
CA GLN A 158 5.65 -2.31 -18.58
C GLN A 158 6.00 -0.84 -18.29
N SER A 159 6.22 -0.05 -19.36
CA SER A 159 6.46 1.39 -19.28
C SER A 159 5.14 2.15 -19.43
N LEU A 160 4.77 2.92 -18.43
CA LEU A 160 3.60 3.81 -18.46
C LEU A 160 4.02 5.23 -18.12
N CYS A 161 3.34 6.24 -18.68
CA CYS A 161 3.42 7.58 -18.11
C CYS A 161 2.59 7.66 -16.82
N ASN A 162 2.87 8.65 -15.98
CA ASN A 162 2.13 8.83 -14.72
C ASN A 162 0.60 8.89 -14.92
N HIS A 163 0.13 9.50 -16.01
CA HIS A 163 -1.30 9.57 -16.31
C HIS A 163 -1.90 8.18 -16.56
N CYS A 164 -1.32 7.39 -17.45
CA CYS A 164 -1.80 6.03 -17.74
C CYS A 164 -1.67 5.09 -16.53
N ASN A 165 -0.59 5.23 -15.74
CA ASN A 165 -0.43 4.49 -14.50
C ASN A 165 -1.52 4.82 -13.47
N LEU A 166 -1.90 6.10 -13.37
CA LEU A 166 -2.99 6.50 -12.48
C LEU A 166 -4.33 5.91 -12.93
N GLN A 167 -4.62 5.93 -14.23
CA GLN A 167 -5.84 5.29 -14.77
C GLN A 167 -5.86 3.78 -14.48
N LYS A 168 -4.77 3.07 -14.73
CA LYS A 168 -4.65 1.65 -14.40
C LYS A 168 -4.94 1.39 -12.92
N ARG A 169 -4.35 2.17 -12.02
CA ARG A 169 -4.58 2.04 -10.58
C ARG A 169 -6.04 2.23 -10.19
N GLN A 170 -6.77 3.15 -10.83
CA GLN A 170 -8.21 3.32 -10.61
C GLN A 170 -8.99 2.08 -11.08
N VAL A 171 -8.67 1.55 -12.26
CA VAL A 171 -9.28 0.32 -12.78
C VAL A 171 -9.02 -0.86 -11.83
N SER A 172 -7.78 -1.04 -11.38
CA SER A 172 -7.41 -2.10 -10.44
C SER A 172 -8.13 -1.96 -9.09
N LYS A 173 -8.35 -0.73 -8.63
CA LYS A 173 -9.16 -0.47 -7.44
C LYS A 173 -10.61 -0.93 -7.65
N VAL A 174 -11.26 -0.49 -8.73
CA VAL A 174 -12.64 -0.90 -9.07
C VAL A 174 -12.74 -2.42 -9.17
N THR A 175 -11.80 -3.08 -9.86
CA THR A 175 -11.78 -4.54 -10.01
C THR A 175 -11.75 -5.26 -8.64
N ARG A 176 -10.90 -4.81 -7.71
CA ARG A 176 -10.82 -5.40 -6.36
C ARG A 176 -12.09 -5.17 -5.53
N GLU A 177 -12.69 -3.97 -5.63
CA GLU A 177 -13.91 -3.62 -4.90
C GLU A 177 -15.14 -4.36 -5.42
N THR A 178 -15.27 -4.50 -6.74
CA THR A 178 -16.44 -5.13 -7.37
C THR A 178 -16.30 -6.63 -7.55
N LYS A 179 -15.09 -7.18 -7.38
CA LYS A 179 -14.76 -8.58 -7.73
C LYS A 179 -15.07 -8.92 -9.17
N GLN A 180 -14.98 -7.93 -10.04
CA GLN A 180 -15.17 -8.08 -11.48
C GLN A 180 -14.03 -7.42 -12.25
N ARG A 181 -13.55 -8.09 -13.28
CA ARG A 181 -12.56 -7.56 -14.20
C ARG A 181 -13.15 -6.38 -14.96
N TYR A 182 -12.36 -5.35 -15.14
CA TYR A 182 -12.80 -4.14 -15.83
C TYR A 182 -12.77 -4.37 -17.34
N PRO A 183 -13.94 -4.31 -18.05
CA PRO A 183 -14.00 -4.61 -19.47
C PRO A 183 -13.40 -3.47 -20.29
N ALA A 184 -12.69 -3.81 -21.37
CA ALA A 184 -12.08 -2.81 -22.24
C ALA A 184 -13.11 -1.95 -22.99
N THR A 185 -14.32 -2.44 -23.20
CA THR A 185 -15.43 -1.65 -23.77
C THR A 185 -15.82 -0.43 -22.94
N LYS A 186 -15.47 -0.37 -21.65
CA LYS A 186 -15.63 0.83 -20.82
C LYS A 186 -14.53 1.87 -21.02
N ILE A 187 -13.49 1.56 -21.80
CA ILE A 187 -12.43 2.49 -22.18
C ILE A 187 -12.87 3.14 -23.50
N PRO A 188 -13.11 4.46 -23.57
CA PRO A 188 -13.77 5.10 -24.72
C PRO A 188 -13.12 4.78 -26.07
N ILE A 189 -11.79 4.76 -26.13
CA ILE A 189 -11.06 4.47 -27.37
C ILE A 189 -11.15 2.99 -27.80
N LEU A 190 -11.48 2.08 -26.89
CA LEU A 190 -11.62 0.65 -27.16
C LEU A 190 -13.07 0.20 -27.33
N ALA A 191 -14.03 0.99 -26.87
CA ALA A 191 -15.46 0.67 -26.97
C ALA A 191 -15.94 0.25 -28.38
N PRO A 192 -15.47 0.87 -29.49
CA PRO A 192 -15.89 0.49 -30.83
C PRO A 192 -15.52 -0.95 -31.23
N PHE A 193 -14.49 -1.53 -30.63
CA PHE A 193 -14.05 -2.90 -30.97
C PHE A 193 -14.94 -3.99 -30.37
N LYS A 194 -15.78 -3.65 -29.36
CA LYS A 194 -16.73 -4.57 -28.70
C LYS A 194 -16.07 -5.83 -28.11
N VAL A 195 -14.82 -5.74 -27.73
CA VAL A 195 -14.04 -6.80 -27.05
C VAL A 195 -13.79 -6.37 -25.62
N ASP A 196 -14.29 -7.13 -24.65
CA ASP A 196 -14.08 -6.86 -23.23
C ASP A 196 -12.75 -7.39 -22.73
N PHE A 197 -12.41 -8.62 -23.14
CA PHE A 197 -11.20 -9.34 -22.73
C PHE A 197 -10.71 -10.17 -23.91
N ILE A 198 -9.40 -10.35 -24.02
CA ILE A 198 -8.80 -11.27 -25.00
C ILE A 198 -8.67 -12.69 -24.47
N SER A 199 -8.82 -12.89 -23.15
CA SER A 199 -8.96 -14.18 -22.51
C SER A 199 -9.68 -14.05 -21.16
N GLY A 200 -10.33 -15.14 -20.70
CA GLY A 200 -11.10 -15.15 -19.47
C GLY A 200 -12.45 -14.42 -19.58
N GLY A 201 -13.11 -14.22 -18.44
CA GLY A 201 -14.41 -13.57 -18.31
C GLY A 201 -14.41 -12.40 -17.33
N PHE A 202 -15.57 -12.07 -16.78
CA PHE A 202 -15.76 -10.97 -15.84
C PHE A 202 -15.26 -11.27 -14.43
N ASP A 203 -15.21 -12.53 -14.04
CA ASP A 203 -14.90 -12.93 -12.67
C ASP A 203 -13.45 -12.57 -12.30
N TYR A 204 -13.27 -12.09 -11.08
CA TYR A 204 -11.98 -11.74 -10.51
C TYR A 204 -11.81 -12.40 -9.15
N ASP A 205 -10.74 -13.19 -9.02
CA ASP A 205 -10.32 -13.81 -7.76
C ASP A 205 -8.98 -13.19 -7.30
N ASP A 206 -8.94 -12.65 -6.07
CA ASP A 206 -7.72 -12.10 -5.46
C ASP A 206 -6.62 -13.16 -5.27
N ASN A 207 -6.97 -14.45 -5.22
CA ASN A 207 -6.01 -15.53 -5.01
C ASN A 207 -5.45 -16.09 -6.32
N ASP A 208 -6.08 -15.80 -7.46
CA ASP A 208 -5.55 -16.21 -8.75
C ASP A 208 -4.47 -15.23 -9.24
N THR A 209 -3.23 -15.73 -9.34
CA THR A 209 -2.11 -14.93 -9.85
C THR A 209 -2.28 -14.50 -11.31
N ASN A 210 -3.18 -15.12 -12.04
CA ASN A 210 -3.49 -14.84 -13.44
C ASN A 210 -4.79 -14.05 -13.64
N ALA A 211 -5.45 -13.64 -12.55
CA ALA A 211 -6.77 -12.99 -12.62
C ALA A 211 -6.86 -11.79 -13.56
N MET A 212 -5.75 -11.09 -13.81
CA MET A 212 -5.72 -9.92 -14.70
C MET A 212 -5.35 -10.26 -16.15
N ASN A 213 -4.95 -11.48 -16.46
CA ASN A 213 -4.54 -11.87 -17.81
C ASN A 213 -5.70 -11.67 -18.79
N GLY A 214 -5.37 -11.16 -19.98
CA GLY A 214 -6.38 -10.88 -21.01
C GLY A 214 -7.16 -9.59 -20.83
N THR A 215 -6.90 -8.79 -19.78
CA THR A 215 -7.41 -7.42 -19.67
C THR A 215 -6.51 -6.44 -20.41
N PHE A 216 -7.06 -5.33 -20.90
CA PHE A 216 -6.27 -4.28 -21.56
C PHE A 216 -5.13 -3.74 -20.68
N TRP A 217 -5.41 -3.46 -19.42
CA TRP A 217 -4.41 -2.87 -18.52
C TRP A 217 -3.32 -3.82 -18.05
N TYR A 218 -3.53 -5.14 -18.20
CA TYR A 218 -2.49 -6.14 -17.94
C TYR A 218 -1.42 -6.10 -19.02
N ASP A 219 -1.82 -6.20 -20.29
CA ASP A 219 -0.92 -6.11 -21.43
C ASP A 219 -1.58 -5.36 -22.60
N PRO A 220 -1.46 -4.02 -22.65
CA PRO A 220 -2.03 -3.22 -23.72
C PRO A 220 -1.52 -3.58 -25.11
N VAL A 221 -0.26 -3.99 -25.23
CA VAL A 221 0.36 -4.33 -26.50
C VAL A 221 -0.24 -5.62 -27.05
N GLU A 222 -0.35 -6.65 -26.24
CA GLU A 222 -0.96 -7.92 -26.63
C GLU A 222 -2.46 -7.73 -26.94
N PHE A 223 -3.15 -6.96 -26.10
CA PHE A 223 -4.56 -6.64 -26.33
C PHE A 223 -4.78 -5.96 -27.68
N MET A 224 -4.01 -4.93 -28.00
CA MET A 224 -4.09 -4.23 -29.29
C MET A 224 -3.68 -5.09 -30.49
N ARG A 225 -2.75 -6.04 -30.29
CA ARG A 225 -2.40 -7.01 -31.31
C ARG A 225 -3.60 -7.91 -31.64
N HIS A 226 -4.28 -8.42 -30.64
CA HIS A 226 -5.47 -9.25 -30.79
C HIS A 226 -6.61 -8.52 -31.56
N LEU A 227 -6.80 -7.22 -31.34
CA LEU A 227 -7.84 -6.45 -32.03
C LEU A 227 -7.54 -6.22 -33.53
N ARG A 228 -6.31 -6.47 -33.99
CA ARG A 228 -5.89 -6.29 -35.39
C ARG A 228 -5.93 -7.59 -36.21
N THR A 229 -6.12 -8.72 -35.55
CA THR A 229 -6.25 -10.05 -36.18
C THR A 229 -7.72 -10.33 -36.49
#